data_ea1d6c9e4f33b685d8c9e89e8c198129
#
_entry.id   ea1d6c9e4f33b685d8c9e89e8c198129
#
_cell.length_a   1.000
_cell.length_b   1.000
_cell.length_c   1.000
_cell.angle_alpha   90.00
_cell.angle_beta   90.00
_cell.angle_gamma   90.00
#
_symmetry.space_group_name_H-M   'P 1'
#
loop_
_entity.id
_entity.type
_entity.pdbx_description
1 polymer ?
#
loop_
_entity_poly.entity_id
_entity_poly.type
_entity_poly.pdbx_seq_one_letter_code
_entity_poly.pdbx_strand_id
1 'polypeptide(L)'
;MKNKILTIVIPTYNMEALLGRCLDSLLINGSPNSALEVLVIIDGATDRSSEIAHGYETRFPEIFHVIDKPNGNYGSCINKGLAEAQDKYIKILDADDSVDSTGLMELITVLQRYDTDLILTDYSLCNTEGDVLSRKSFNIDSYTLHNRQALTPLGAHMAMHAVTYKTENLRRIEYHQTEGISYTDQEWIFRPMTTVNSFLYLNTNVYRYTVGRDGQTMDIDSMARNMHHNLTVLRNLTATYSDVNRDDDIYGYLRNRIEGYAEYIYSLYLYNTERMDLAPLITFDKDLSSLCPTLYRYLGTLYAGKLPFVKLWRLFYYKKDHGINNFFRYRRYRPNLKK
;
A
#
# COMPACT_ATOMS: atom_id res chain seq x y z
N MET A 1 -26.49 -17.45 11.65
CA MET A 1 -25.46 -16.44 11.37
C MET A 1 -25.23 -16.48 9.87
N LYS A 2 -25.40 -15.33 9.17
CA LYS A 2 -25.08 -15.26 7.75
C LYS A 2 -23.57 -15.41 7.62
N ASN A 3 -23.10 -16.35 6.78
CA ASN A 3 -21.66 -16.54 6.56
C ASN A 3 -21.13 -15.37 5.73
N LYS A 4 -20.73 -14.29 6.38
CA LYS A 4 -19.90 -13.26 5.76
C LYS A 4 -18.59 -13.90 5.34
N ILE A 5 -17.96 -13.40 4.29
CA ILE A 5 -16.73 -13.97 3.73
C ILE A 5 -15.62 -12.93 3.60
N LEU A 6 -15.98 -11.66 3.40
CA LEU A 6 -15.05 -10.57 3.13
C LEU A 6 -15.34 -9.39 4.06
N THR A 7 -14.35 -9.01 4.84
CA THR A 7 -14.30 -7.72 5.54
C THR A 7 -13.54 -6.69 4.69
N ILE A 8 -14.18 -5.55 4.42
CA ILE A 8 -13.53 -4.37 3.84
C ILE A 8 -13.31 -3.35 4.94
N VAL A 9 -12.06 -2.94 5.16
CA VAL A 9 -11.67 -1.91 6.11
C VAL A 9 -11.50 -0.59 5.37
N ILE A 10 -12.18 0.48 5.84
CA ILE A 10 -12.14 1.81 5.24
C ILE A 10 -11.56 2.81 6.25
N PRO A 11 -10.24 3.10 6.19
CA PRO A 11 -9.64 4.19 6.96
C PRO A 11 -10.22 5.54 6.53
N THR A 12 -10.75 6.31 7.49
CA THR A 12 -11.48 7.53 7.16
C THR A 12 -11.04 8.70 8.06
N TYR A 13 -10.47 9.74 7.44
CA TYR A 13 -10.12 10.99 8.11
C TYR A 13 -10.46 12.18 7.22
N ASN A 14 -11.45 13.00 7.59
CA ASN A 14 -11.89 14.20 6.87
C ASN A 14 -12.19 13.94 5.39
N MET A 15 -13.15 13.03 5.13
CA MET A 15 -13.57 12.58 3.79
C MET A 15 -15.05 12.86 3.49
N GLU A 16 -15.66 13.88 4.11
CA GLU A 16 -17.09 14.18 3.94
C GLU A 16 -17.55 14.31 2.49
N ALA A 17 -16.68 14.83 1.61
CA ALA A 17 -17.00 15.02 0.20
C ALA A 17 -16.96 13.72 -0.64
N LEU A 18 -16.30 12.67 -0.19
CA LEU A 18 -15.96 11.48 -0.98
C LEU A 18 -16.51 10.19 -0.40
N LEU A 19 -16.63 10.12 0.94
CA LEU A 19 -17.01 8.91 1.66
C LEU A 19 -18.35 8.33 1.16
N GLY A 20 -19.33 9.18 0.85
CA GLY A 20 -20.63 8.74 0.31
C GLY A 20 -20.48 7.92 -0.97
N ARG A 21 -19.66 8.40 -1.92
CA ARG A 21 -19.36 7.67 -3.17
C ARG A 21 -18.66 6.33 -2.90
N CYS A 22 -17.71 6.31 -1.97
CA CYS A 22 -17.02 5.10 -1.55
C CYS A 22 -18.02 4.06 -1.04
N LEU A 23 -18.88 4.43 -0.08
CA LEU A 23 -19.84 3.54 0.56
C LEU A 23 -20.95 3.08 -0.41
N ASP A 24 -21.43 3.97 -1.29
CA ASP A 24 -22.41 3.61 -2.33
C ASP A 24 -21.87 2.55 -3.28
N SER A 25 -20.59 2.58 -3.60
CA SER A 25 -19.95 1.61 -4.50
C SER A 25 -19.97 0.17 -3.96
N LEU A 26 -20.12 0.00 -2.66
CA LEU A 26 -20.21 -1.29 -1.98
C LEU A 26 -21.62 -1.88 -1.97
N LEU A 27 -22.63 -1.08 -2.36
CA LEU A 27 -24.01 -1.52 -2.51
C LEU A 27 -24.21 -2.08 -3.92
N ILE A 28 -24.40 -3.38 -4.03
CA ILE A 28 -24.59 -4.05 -5.32
C ILE A 28 -26.03 -3.81 -5.80
N ASN A 29 -26.19 -3.09 -6.91
CA ASN A 29 -27.49 -2.62 -7.40
C ASN A 29 -28.30 -1.86 -6.33
N GLY A 30 -27.63 -1.06 -5.49
CA GLY A 30 -28.25 -0.31 -4.41
C GLY A 30 -28.68 -1.13 -3.20
N SER A 31 -28.29 -2.41 -3.14
CA SER A 31 -28.66 -3.35 -2.07
C SER A 31 -27.42 -3.93 -1.38
N PRO A 32 -27.49 -4.20 -0.07
CA PRO A 32 -26.41 -4.81 0.67
C PRO A 32 -26.16 -6.26 0.25
N ASN A 33 -24.89 -6.67 0.15
CA ASN A 33 -24.52 -8.08 -0.04
C ASN A 33 -24.26 -8.74 1.31
N SER A 34 -25.02 -9.76 1.64
CA SER A 34 -24.96 -10.44 2.95
C SER A 34 -23.64 -11.18 3.22
N ALA A 35 -22.79 -11.37 2.20
CA ALA A 35 -21.47 -11.97 2.34
C ALA A 35 -20.37 -10.95 2.68
N LEU A 36 -20.72 -9.65 2.75
CA LEU A 36 -19.81 -8.53 2.98
C LEU A 36 -19.95 -7.96 4.39
N GLU A 37 -18.84 -7.63 5.01
CA GLU A 37 -18.71 -6.75 6.17
C GLU A 37 -17.92 -5.51 5.77
N VAL A 38 -18.33 -4.34 6.19
CA VAL A 38 -17.62 -3.08 5.94
C VAL A 38 -17.36 -2.40 7.28
N LEU A 39 -16.10 -2.27 7.65
CA LEU A 39 -15.65 -1.58 8.86
C LEU A 39 -15.15 -0.18 8.46
N VAL A 40 -15.95 0.85 8.73
CA VAL A 40 -15.57 2.24 8.53
C VAL A 40 -14.88 2.74 9.79
N ILE A 41 -13.56 2.96 9.71
CA ILE A 41 -12.76 3.38 10.86
C ILE A 41 -12.57 4.90 10.80
N ILE A 42 -13.30 5.62 11.62
CA ILE A 42 -13.22 7.08 11.73
C ILE A 42 -12.04 7.46 12.64
N ASP A 43 -11.02 8.06 12.06
CA ASP A 43 -9.74 8.37 12.70
C ASP A 43 -9.72 9.78 13.31
N GLY A 44 -10.69 10.08 14.18
CA GLY A 44 -10.79 11.40 14.81
C GLY A 44 -11.14 12.51 13.81
N ALA A 45 -11.99 12.20 12.81
CA ALA A 45 -12.44 13.17 11.82
C ALA A 45 -13.15 14.36 12.48
N THR A 46 -12.92 15.56 11.94
CA THR A 46 -13.48 16.84 12.43
C THR A 46 -14.53 17.43 11.51
N ASP A 47 -14.75 16.79 10.34
CA ASP A 47 -15.79 17.09 9.38
C ASP A 47 -17.01 16.16 9.58
N ARG A 48 -17.89 16.09 8.58
CA ARG A 48 -19.11 15.28 8.64
C ARG A 48 -18.89 13.79 8.27
N SER A 49 -17.65 13.32 8.16
CA SER A 49 -17.36 11.92 7.79
C SER A 49 -18.02 10.92 8.74
N SER A 50 -17.95 11.16 10.08
CA SER A 50 -18.59 10.28 11.06
C SER A 50 -20.11 10.25 10.92
N GLU A 51 -20.75 11.41 10.74
CA GLU A 51 -22.19 11.53 10.51
C GLU A 51 -22.63 10.73 9.26
N ILE A 52 -21.90 10.88 8.17
CA ILE A 52 -22.15 10.17 6.91
C ILE A 52 -22.04 8.65 7.13
N ALA A 53 -20.95 8.18 7.75
CA ALA A 53 -20.72 6.77 8.00
C ALA A 53 -21.84 6.14 8.86
N HIS A 54 -22.22 6.77 9.97
CA HIS A 54 -23.34 6.33 10.82
C HIS A 54 -24.69 6.37 10.12
N GLY A 55 -24.87 7.26 9.14
CA GLY A 55 -26.05 7.23 8.27
C GLY A 55 -26.14 5.96 7.43
N TYR A 56 -25.01 5.44 6.91
CA TYR A 56 -24.96 4.15 6.21
C TYR A 56 -25.15 2.97 7.15
N GLU A 57 -24.54 2.98 8.33
CA GLU A 57 -24.73 1.95 9.34
C GLU A 57 -26.20 1.84 9.77
N THR A 58 -26.87 2.96 9.98
CA THR A 58 -28.32 3.00 10.31
C THR A 58 -29.19 2.43 9.19
N ARG A 59 -28.85 2.70 7.93
CA ARG A 59 -29.63 2.23 6.76
C ARG A 59 -29.35 0.76 6.41
N PHE A 60 -28.14 0.28 6.65
CA PHE A 60 -27.67 -1.04 6.25
C PHE A 60 -26.83 -1.70 7.37
N PRO A 61 -27.43 -1.91 8.57
CA PRO A 61 -26.69 -2.37 9.76
C PRO A 61 -26.15 -3.80 9.62
N GLU A 62 -26.59 -4.55 8.60
CA GLU A 62 -26.11 -5.89 8.34
C GLU A 62 -24.74 -5.93 7.66
N ILE A 63 -24.28 -4.84 7.05
CA ILE A 63 -22.97 -4.79 6.38
C ILE A 63 -22.06 -3.67 6.87
N PHE A 64 -22.57 -2.46 7.18
CA PHE A 64 -21.75 -1.35 7.65
C PHE A 64 -21.68 -1.31 9.17
N HIS A 65 -20.45 -1.20 9.68
CA HIS A 65 -20.16 -1.02 11.10
C HIS A 65 -19.15 0.12 11.22
N VAL A 66 -19.47 1.11 12.04
CA VAL A 66 -18.66 2.32 12.21
C VAL A 66 -17.93 2.26 13.54
N ILE A 67 -16.64 2.59 13.52
CA ILE A 67 -15.79 2.64 14.70
C ILE A 67 -15.12 4.00 14.76
N ASP A 68 -15.60 4.87 15.65
CA ASP A 68 -14.95 6.13 15.95
C ASP A 68 -13.78 5.91 16.93
N LYS A 69 -12.61 6.47 16.61
CA LYS A 69 -11.42 6.41 17.47
C LYS A 69 -10.65 7.73 17.47
N PRO A 70 -9.82 7.99 18.48
CA PRO A 70 -8.86 9.10 18.41
C PRO A 70 -7.93 8.95 17.23
N ASN A 71 -7.48 10.08 16.65
CA ASN A 71 -6.56 10.06 15.51
C ASN A 71 -5.25 9.35 15.87
N GLY A 72 -4.86 8.41 15.03
CA GLY A 72 -3.64 7.60 15.14
C GLY A 72 -3.02 7.32 13.77
N ASN A 73 -3.52 8.00 12.73
CA ASN A 73 -3.11 7.84 11.34
C ASN A 73 -3.55 6.52 10.71
N TYR A 74 -3.26 6.38 9.41
CA TYR A 74 -3.71 5.30 8.54
C TYR A 74 -3.45 3.90 9.11
N GLY A 75 -2.21 3.63 9.59
CA GLY A 75 -1.85 2.32 10.15
C GLY A 75 -2.72 1.93 11.34
N SER A 76 -3.08 2.88 12.19
CA SER A 76 -3.94 2.62 13.35
C SER A 76 -5.36 2.20 12.96
N CYS A 77 -5.87 2.69 11.82
CA CYS A 77 -7.16 2.27 11.27
C CYS A 77 -7.09 0.83 10.76
N ILE A 78 -6.00 0.48 10.08
CA ILE A 78 -5.79 -0.90 9.60
C ILE A 78 -5.69 -1.87 10.77
N ASN A 79 -4.93 -1.52 11.82
CA ASN A 79 -4.79 -2.33 13.01
C ASN A 79 -6.13 -2.52 13.72
N LYS A 80 -6.92 -1.44 13.86
CA LYS A 80 -8.26 -1.51 14.44
C LYS A 80 -9.19 -2.37 13.59
N GLY A 81 -9.19 -2.17 12.26
CA GLY A 81 -9.99 -2.97 11.33
C GLY A 81 -9.62 -4.46 11.38
N LEU A 82 -8.33 -4.80 11.43
CA LEU A 82 -7.88 -6.20 11.53
C LEU A 82 -8.28 -6.85 12.86
N ALA A 83 -8.24 -6.08 13.96
CA ALA A 83 -8.66 -6.58 15.28
C ALA A 83 -10.17 -6.91 15.33
N GLU A 84 -10.99 -6.10 14.65
CA GLU A 84 -12.44 -6.25 14.62
C GLU A 84 -12.94 -7.20 13.52
N ALA A 85 -12.20 -7.35 12.41
CA ALA A 85 -12.56 -8.21 11.28
C ALA A 85 -12.83 -9.65 11.77
N GLN A 86 -13.96 -10.23 11.40
CA GLN A 86 -14.32 -11.60 11.79
C GLN A 86 -14.34 -12.56 10.60
N ASP A 87 -14.30 -12.03 9.39
CA ASP A 87 -14.47 -12.80 8.18
C ASP A 87 -13.18 -13.49 7.70
N LYS A 88 -13.37 -14.46 6.81
CA LYS A 88 -12.29 -15.28 6.28
C LYS A 88 -11.25 -14.47 5.51
N TYR A 89 -11.68 -13.41 4.81
CA TYR A 89 -10.82 -12.56 4.00
C TYR A 89 -10.96 -11.10 4.39
N ILE A 90 -9.87 -10.35 4.16
CA ILE A 90 -9.79 -8.92 4.46
C ILE A 90 -9.19 -8.15 3.27
N LYS A 91 -9.78 -7.00 2.98
CA LYS A 91 -9.31 -6.03 1.98
C LYS A 91 -9.37 -4.63 2.54
N ILE A 92 -8.45 -3.75 2.10
CA ILE A 92 -8.49 -2.32 2.42
C ILE A 92 -9.10 -1.57 1.23
N LEU A 93 -9.93 -0.58 1.53
CA LEU A 93 -10.46 0.39 0.57
C LEU A 93 -10.29 1.79 1.14
N ASP A 94 -9.60 2.68 0.44
CA ASP A 94 -9.43 4.05 0.86
C ASP A 94 -10.73 4.85 0.69
N ALA A 95 -11.04 5.74 1.63
CA ALA A 95 -12.32 6.46 1.68
C ALA A 95 -12.55 7.45 0.53
N ASP A 96 -11.50 7.79 -0.23
CA ASP A 96 -11.56 8.61 -1.44
C ASP A 96 -11.65 7.79 -2.74
N ASP A 97 -11.65 6.47 -2.63
CA ASP A 97 -11.72 5.52 -3.74
C ASP A 97 -13.11 4.85 -3.84
N SER A 98 -13.23 3.89 -4.73
CA SER A 98 -14.46 3.12 -4.90
C SER A 98 -14.16 1.72 -5.42
N VAL A 99 -15.17 0.86 -5.47
CA VAL A 99 -15.08 -0.46 -6.10
C VAL A 99 -15.95 -0.52 -7.36
N ASP A 100 -15.60 -1.41 -8.27
CA ASP A 100 -16.49 -1.85 -9.33
C ASP A 100 -17.43 -2.92 -8.76
N SER A 101 -18.74 -2.66 -8.77
CA SER A 101 -19.72 -3.55 -8.14
C SER A 101 -19.77 -4.93 -8.80
N THR A 102 -19.57 -5.01 -10.11
CA THR A 102 -19.52 -6.29 -10.84
C THR A 102 -18.27 -7.08 -10.43
N GLY A 103 -17.12 -6.40 -10.37
CA GLY A 103 -15.87 -7.00 -9.92
C GLY A 103 -15.92 -7.44 -8.46
N LEU A 104 -16.57 -6.66 -7.60
CA LEU A 104 -16.78 -7.04 -6.20
C LEU A 104 -17.63 -8.31 -6.06
N MET A 105 -18.73 -8.41 -6.84
CA MET A 105 -19.55 -9.62 -6.88
C MET A 105 -18.75 -10.85 -7.29
N GLU A 106 -17.93 -10.71 -8.32
CA GLU A 106 -17.08 -11.79 -8.80
C GLU A 106 -16.05 -12.21 -7.75
N LEU A 107 -15.38 -11.23 -7.12
CA LEU A 107 -14.46 -11.48 -6.01
C LEU A 107 -15.16 -12.28 -4.89
N ILE A 108 -16.32 -11.84 -4.40
CA ILE A 108 -17.09 -12.52 -3.37
C ILE A 108 -17.41 -13.96 -3.80
N THR A 109 -17.83 -14.17 -5.04
CA THR A 109 -18.16 -15.49 -5.57
C THR A 109 -16.95 -16.43 -5.54
N VAL A 110 -15.78 -15.93 -5.88
CA VAL A 110 -14.52 -16.69 -5.86
C VAL A 110 -14.08 -16.97 -4.42
N LEU A 111 -14.18 -15.99 -3.50
CA LEU A 111 -13.86 -16.17 -2.09
C LEU A 111 -14.69 -17.26 -1.40
N GLN A 112 -15.95 -17.47 -1.85
CA GLN A 112 -16.83 -18.52 -1.34
C GLN A 112 -16.43 -19.91 -1.83
N ARG A 113 -15.75 -20.01 -2.98
CA ARG A 113 -15.44 -21.30 -3.66
C ARG A 113 -14.02 -21.77 -3.37
N TYR A 114 -13.09 -20.83 -3.18
CA TYR A 114 -11.67 -21.15 -3.04
C TYR A 114 -11.17 -20.86 -1.63
N ASP A 115 -10.23 -21.68 -1.17
CA ASP A 115 -9.48 -21.47 0.06
C ASP A 115 -8.01 -21.25 -0.29
N THR A 116 -7.63 -19.99 -0.43
CA THR A 116 -6.26 -19.58 -0.79
C THR A 116 -5.80 -18.46 0.13
N ASP A 117 -4.49 -18.24 0.26
CA ASP A 117 -3.93 -17.27 1.18
C ASP A 117 -4.10 -15.83 0.69
N LEU A 118 -4.13 -15.65 -0.63
CA LEU A 118 -4.22 -14.35 -1.28
C LEU A 118 -5.06 -14.45 -2.56
N ILE A 119 -5.90 -13.45 -2.80
CA ILE A 119 -6.46 -13.19 -4.12
C ILE A 119 -5.90 -11.88 -4.65
N LEU A 120 -5.41 -11.91 -5.89
CA LEU A 120 -5.04 -10.74 -6.66
C LEU A 120 -6.16 -10.39 -7.64
N THR A 121 -6.45 -9.09 -7.76
CA THR A 121 -7.40 -8.56 -8.76
C THR A 121 -6.79 -7.40 -9.51
N ASP A 122 -7.31 -7.11 -10.68
CA ASP A 122 -6.99 -5.87 -11.37
C ASP A 122 -7.55 -4.66 -10.59
N TYR A 123 -6.98 -3.49 -10.88
CA TYR A 123 -7.52 -2.23 -10.42
C TYR A 123 -7.38 -1.16 -11.51
N SER A 124 -8.22 -0.14 -11.46
CA SER A 124 -8.19 0.98 -12.40
C SER A 124 -7.74 2.27 -11.73
N LEU A 125 -6.98 3.09 -12.45
CA LEU A 125 -6.81 4.50 -12.13
C LEU A 125 -7.97 5.26 -12.73
N CYS A 126 -8.65 6.09 -11.93
CA CYS A 126 -9.79 6.89 -12.34
C CYS A 126 -9.50 8.37 -12.07
N ASN A 127 -10.12 9.27 -12.86
CA ASN A 127 -10.15 10.69 -12.54
C ASN A 127 -11.19 10.98 -11.42
N THR A 128 -11.29 12.22 -10.99
CA THR A 128 -12.23 12.68 -9.95
C THR A 128 -13.70 12.52 -10.36
N GLU A 129 -13.99 12.51 -11.67
CA GLU A 129 -15.32 12.29 -12.26
C GLU A 129 -15.68 10.80 -12.29
N GLY A 130 -14.70 9.90 -12.06
CA GLY A 130 -14.88 8.46 -12.05
C GLY A 130 -14.60 7.79 -13.40
N ASP A 131 -14.10 8.50 -14.41
CA ASP A 131 -13.70 7.89 -15.68
C ASP A 131 -12.42 7.09 -15.53
N VAL A 132 -12.36 5.94 -16.17
CA VAL A 132 -11.19 5.07 -16.15
C VAL A 132 -10.09 5.62 -17.06
N LEU A 133 -8.96 6.00 -16.48
CA LEU A 133 -7.77 6.46 -17.19
C LEU A 133 -6.88 5.30 -17.65
N SER A 134 -6.73 4.29 -16.81
CA SER A 134 -5.97 3.09 -17.14
C SER A 134 -6.35 1.93 -16.23
N ARG A 135 -6.16 0.68 -16.71
CA ARG A 135 -6.31 -0.55 -15.92
C ARG A 135 -4.93 -1.14 -15.66
N LYS A 136 -4.72 -1.63 -14.46
CA LYS A 136 -3.51 -2.34 -14.02
C LYS A 136 -3.85 -3.81 -13.87
N SER A 137 -3.16 -4.65 -14.62
CA SER A 137 -3.34 -6.10 -14.68
C SER A 137 -2.02 -6.80 -14.46
N PHE A 138 -2.07 -8.08 -14.13
CA PHE A 138 -0.90 -8.92 -13.94
C PHE A 138 -0.74 -9.89 -15.12
N ASN A 139 0.49 -10.07 -15.59
CA ASN A 139 0.80 -11.02 -16.67
C ASN A 139 1.03 -12.42 -16.10
N ILE A 140 -0.07 -13.06 -15.72
CA ILE A 140 -0.12 -14.42 -15.17
C ILE A 140 -1.50 -15.02 -15.46
N ASP A 141 -1.61 -16.34 -15.51
CA ASP A 141 -2.87 -17.02 -15.80
C ASP A 141 -3.92 -16.73 -14.74
N SER A 142 -5.10 -16.27 -15.19
CA SER A 142 -6.23 -15.99 -14.31
C SER A 142 -7.02 -17.26 -13.98
N TYR A 143 -7.75 -17.25 -12.86
CA TYR A 143 -8.57 -18.36 -12.34
C TYR A 143 -7.78 -19.67 -12.14
N THR A 144 -6.47 -19.56 -12.02
CA THR A 144 -5.54 -20.67 -11.78
C THR A 144 -4.89 -20.48 -10.41
N LEU A 145 -4.79 -21.57 -9.65
CA LEU A 145 -4.09 -21.55 -8.38
C LEU A 145 -2.57 -21.55 -8.63
N HIS A 146 -1.90 -20.55 -8.10
CA HIS A 146 -0.46 -20.38 -8.19
C HIS A 146 0.21 -20.60 -6.84
N ASN A 147 1.45 -21.07 -6.85
CA ASN A 147 2.31 -21.04 -5.67
C ASN A 147 2.96 -19.67 -5.49
N ARG A 148 3.50 -19.41 -4.30
CA ARG A 148 4.11 -18.12 -3.92
C ARG A 148 5.30 -17.69 -4.80
N GLN A 149 6.03 -18.63 -5.42
CA GLN A 149 7.16 -18.32 -6.30
C GLN A 149 6.72 -17.47 -7.50
N ALA A 150 5.51 -17.68 -7.99
CA ALA A 150 4.93 -16.91 -9.09
C ALA A 150 4.67 -15.43 -8.74
N LEU A 151 4.74 -15.01 -7.47
CA LEU A 151 4.69 -13.61 -7.06
C LEU A 151 5.96 -12.82 -7.44
N THR A 152 7.10 -13.49 -7.61
CA THR A 152 8.39 -12.83 -7.85
C THR A 152 8.37 -11.82 -9.01
N PRO A 153 7.90 -12.15 -10.23
CA PRO A 153 7.83 -11.17 -11.32
C PRO A 153 6.77 -10.08 -11.11
N LEU A 154 5.81 -10.30 -10.22
CA LEU A 154 4.71 -9.37 -9.97
C LEU A 154 5.09 -8.29 -8.94
N GLY A 155 6.14 -8.52 -8.17
CA GLY A 155 6.53 -7.66 -7.04
C GLY A 155 6.69 -6.19 -7.39
N ALA A 156 7.30 -5.85 -8.52
CA ALA A 156 7.51 -4.46 -8.93
C ALA A 156 6.20 -3.67 -9.20
N HIS A 157 5.10 -4.37 -9.52
CA HIS A 157 3.82 -3.78 -9.91
C HIS A 157 2.71 -4.00 -8.87
N MET A 158 3.03 -4.66 -7.75
CA MET A 158 2.08 -4.93 -6.69
C MET A 158 1.64 -3.63 -6.00
N ALA A 159 0.35 -3.46 -5.80
CA ALA A 159 -0.24 -2.35 -5.05
C ALA A 159 -1.26 -2.90 -4.05
N MET A 160 -1.52 -2.16 -2.96
CA MET A 160 -2.51 -2.53 -1.95
C MET A 160 -3.93 -2.72 -2.55
N HIS A 161 -4.23 -1.98 -3.60
CA HIS A 161 -5.50 -2.03 -4.32
C HIS A 161 -5.81 -3.42 -4.89
N ALA A 162 -4.78 -4.17 -5.27
CA ALA A 162 -4.90 -5.47 -5.92
C ALA A 162 -5.11 -6.64 -4.93
N VAL A 163 -4.77 -6.49 -3.65
CA VAL A 163 -4.65 -7.62 -2.72
C VAL A 163 -5.88 -7.80 -1.85
N THR A 164 -6.25 -9.07 -1.64
CA THR A 164 -7.23 -9.52 -0.65
C THR A 164 -6.65 -10.72 0.08
N TYR A 165 -6.37 -10.59 1.38
CA TYR A 165 -5.70 -11.61 2.17
C TYR A 165 -6.68 -12.49 2.93
N LYS A 166 -6.28 -13.75 3.17
CA LYS A 166 -6.89 -14.57 4.21
C LYS A 166 -6.57 -13.94 5.57
N THR A 167 -7.59 -13.58 6.34
CA THR A 167 -7.46 -12.83 7.61
C THR A 167 -6.57 -13.57 8.62
N GLU A 168 -6.71 -14.90 8.69
CA GLU A 168 -5.91 -15.78 9.54
C GLU A 168 -4.40 -15.62 9.32
N ASN A 169 -3.97 -15.41 8.08
CA ASN A 169 -2.56 -15.24 7.74
C ASN A 169 -1.94 -14.02 8.41
N LEU A 170 -2.69 -12.91 8.47
CA LEU A 170 -2.23 -11.69 9.14
C LEU A 170 -2.20 -11.89 10.66
N ARG A 171 -3.21 -12.57 11.22
CA ARG A 171 -3.26 -12.88 12.66
C ARG A 171 -2.12 -13.77 13.11
N ARG A 172 -1.78 -14.79 12.31
CA ARG A 172 -0.70 -15.74 12.62
C ARG A 172 0.67 -15.08 12.79
N ILE A 173 0.94 -13.99 12.07
CA ILE A 173 2.19 -13.22 12.19
C ILE A 173 2.03 -12.02 13.11
N GLU A 174 0.92 -11.90 13.81
CA GLU A 174 0.60 -10.73 14.64
C GLU A 174 0.88 -9.44 13.84
N TYR A 175 0.27 -9.37 12.62
CA TYR A 175 0.51 -8.23 11.74
C TYR A 175 0.07 -6.94 12.41
N HIS A 176 0.99 -6.00 12.46
CA HIS A 176 0.74 -4.66 12.97
C HIS A 176 1.37 -3.66 11.99
N GLN A 177 0.57 -2.75 11.48
CA GLN A 177 0.99 -1.68 10.58
C GLN A 177 1.47 -0.49 11.39
N THR A 178 2.54 0.17 10.97
CA THR A 178 3.12 1.29 11.71
C THR A 178 2.10 2.43 11.84
N GLU A 179 1.92 2.91 13.07
CA GLU A 179 1.00 3.99 13.40
C GLU A 179 1.70 5.36 13.43
N GLY A 180 0.94 6.44 13.32
CA GLY A 180 1.43 7.81 13.43
C GLY A 180 2.19 8.33 12.21
N ILE A 181 2.33 7.55 11.15
CA ILE A 181 3.06 7.92 9.92
C ILE A 181 2.26 7.65 8.64
N SER A 182 2.69 8.27 7.54
CA SER A 182 2.15 8.04 6.19
C SER A 182 2.95 6.96 5.45
N TYR A 183 2.47 6.54 4.26
CA TYR A 183 3.12 5.60 3.32
C TYR A 183 3.24 4.16 3.82
N THR A 184 2.43 3.78 4.80
CA THR A 184 2.45 2.44 5.38
C THR A 184 1.73 1.38 4.54
N ASP A 185 1.11 1.77 3.42
CA ASP A 185 0.60 0.89 2.37
C ASP A 185 1.67 -0.09 1.84
N GLN A 186 2.95 0.33 1.86
CA GLN A 186 4.08 -0.53 1.50
C GLN A 186 4.27 -1.70 2.48
N GLU A 187 3.96 -1.52 3.76
CA GLU A 187 4.00 -2.60 4.76
C GLU A 187 2.92 -3.64 4.48
N TRP A 188 1.72 -3.20 4.05
CA TRP A 188 0.59 -4.08 3.71
C TRP A 188 0.88 -5.05 2.56
N ILE A 189 1.69 -4.64 1.61
CA ILE A 189 2.08 -5.48 0.46
C ILE A 189 3.47 -6.10 0.61
N PHE A 190 4.03 -6.12 1.81
CA PHE A 190 5.36 -6.68 2.08
C PHE A 190 5.33 -7.77 3.14
N ARG A 191 5.13 -7.42 4.42
CA ARG A 191 5.17 -8.36 5.52
C ARG A 191 4.10 -9.46 5.40
N PRO A 192 2.83 -9.18 5.08
CA PRO A 192 1.83 -10.22 4.88
C PRO A 192 2.17 -11.22 3.77
N MET A 193 2.91 -10.82 2.74
CA MET A 193 3.31 -11.72 1.65
C MET A 193 4.18 -12.89 2.13
N THR A 194 4.88 -12.76 3.26
CA THR A 194 5.65 -13.86 3.86
C THR A 194 4.76 -15.04 4.27
N THR A 195 3.46 -14.81 4.46
CA THR A 195 2.49 -15.84 4.88
C THR A 195 1.79 -16.54 3.72
N VAL A 196 1.93 -16.02 2.51
CA VAL A 196 1.27 -16.54 1.31
C VAL A 196 2.01 -17.78 0.81
N ASN A 197 1.35 -18.91 0.72
CA ASN A 197 1.84 -20.14 0.09
C ASN A 197 1.19 -20.36 -1.27
N SER A 198 -0.09 -19.97 -1.39
CA SER A 198 -0.85 -20.06 -2.62
C SER A 198 -1.68 -18.80 -2.85
N PHE A 199 -1.88 -18.45 -4.11
CA PHE A 199 -2.75 -17.35 -4.49
C PHE A 199 -3.51 -17.63 -5.78
N LEU A 200 -4.60 -16.90 -5.96
CA LEU A 200 -5.41 -16.89 -7.18
C LEU A 200 -5.36 -15.49 -7.78
N TYR A 201 -5.23 -15.38 -9.10
CA TYR A 201 -5.40 -14.13 -9.80
C TYR A 201 -6.75 -14.11 -10.54
N LEU A 202 -7.48 -13.02 -10.41
CA LEU A 202 -8.68 -12.72 -11.17
C LEU A 202 -8.40 -11.51 -12.07
N ASN A 203 -8.50 -11.68 -13.36
CA ASN A 203 -8.37 -10.59 -14.33
C ASN A 203 -9.61 -9.69 -14.34
N THR A 204 -10.17 -9.42 -13.17
CA THR A 204 -11.39 -8.64 -12.92
C THR A 204 -11.01 -7.36 -12.20
N ASN A 205 -11.52 -6.24 -12.71
CA ASN A 205 -11.33 -4.92 -12.08
C ASN A 205 -12.24 -4.84 -10.83
N VAL A 206 -11.62 -4.74 -9.65
CA VAL A 206 -12.36 -4.61 -8.39
C VAL A 206 -12.20 -3.22 -7.79
N TYR A 207 -11.01 -2.68 -7.79
CA TYR A 207 -10.68 -1.43 -7.12
C TYR A 207 -10.55 -0.29 -8.15
N ARG A 208 -11.12 0.87 -7.83
CA ARG A 208 -11.10 2.10 -8.65
C ARG A 208 -10.35 3.18 -7.85
N TYR A 209 -9.06 3.31 -8.12
CA TYR A 209 -8.17 4.26 -7.48
C TYR A 209 -8.32 5.65 -8.11
N THR A 210 -8.77 6.63 -7.33
CA THR A 210 -8.98 8.01 -7.76
C THR A 210 -7.67 8.79 -7.71
N VAL A 211 -7.24 9.36 -8.84
CA VAL A 211 -6.02 10.17 -8.95
C VAL A 211 -6.31 11.61 -9.36
N GLY A 212 -5.40 12.52 -9.02
CA GLY A 212 -5.50 13.93 -9.43
C GLY A 212 -6.34 14.83 -8.50
N ARG A 213 -6.67 14.34 -7.31
CA ARG A 213 -7.35 15.13 -6.27
C ARG A 213 -6.36 16.04 -5.54
N ASP A 214 -6.77 17.27 -5.25
CA ASP A 214 -6.01 18.17 -4.38
C ASP A 214 -5.85 17.58 -2.97
N GLY A 215 -4.67 17.75 -2.37
CA GLY A 215 -4.36 17.28 -1.02
C GLY A 215 -4.07 15.78 -0.92
N GLN A 216 -3.88 15.06 -2.04
CA GLN A 216 -3.36 13.69 -2.00
C GLN A 216 -1.94 13.66 -1.42
N THR A 217 -1.60 12.58 -0.71
CA THR A 217 -0.28 12.34 -0.07
C THR A 217 0.89 12.35 -1.06
N MET A 218 0.60 12.21 -2.36
CA MET A 218 1.57 12.25 -3.47
C MET A 218 1.90 13.66 -3.97
N ASP A 219 1.36 14.72 -3.33
CA ASP A 219 1.81 16.09 -3.60
C ASP A 219 3.26 16.29 -3.15
N ILE A 220 4.05 16.99 -3.99
CA ILE A 220 5.52 17.10 -3.83
C ILE A 220 5.94 17.77 -2.50
N ASP A 221 5.16 18.77 -2.05
CA ASP A 221 5.48 19.48 -0.82
C ASP A 221 5.07 18.66 0.42
N SER A 222 3.98 17.90 0.34
CA SER A 222 3.58 16.92 1.34
C SER A 222 4.57 15.77 1.43
N MET A 223 5.06 15.28 0.29
CA MET A 223 6.12 14.27 0.24
C MET A 223 7.41 14.76 0.88
N ALA A 224 7.83 15.99 0.61
CA ALA A 224 9.06 16.56 1.19
C ALA A 224 8.97 16.65 2.72
N ARG A 225 7.84 17.11 3.26
CA ARG A 225 7.62 17.18 4.72
C ARG A 225 7.64 15.81 5.39
N ASN A 226 7.05 14.81 4.74
CA ASN A 226 6.82 13.48 5.31
C ASN A 226 7.84 12.43 4.83
N MET A 227 8.91 12.85 4.15
CA MET A 227 9.86 11.91 3.53
C MET A 227 10.56 10.99 4.56
N HIS A 228 10.74 11.47 5.79
CA HIS A 228 11.30 10.68 6.88
C HIS A 228 10.38 9.49 7.28
N HIS A 229 9.08 9.56 7.04
CA HIS A 229 8.15 8.43 7.20
C HIS A 229 8.52 7.27 6.28
N ASN A 230 8.88 7.56 5.01
CA ASN A 230 9.34 6.54 4.07
C ASN A 230 10.60 5.83 4.54
N LEU A 231 11.52 6.52 5.24
CA LEU A 231 12.71 5.87 5.82
C LEU A 231 12.35 4.95 6.99
N THR A 232 11.34 5.32 7.79
CA THR A 232 10.82 4.45 8.86
C THR A 232 10.20 3.19 8.26
N VAL A 233 9.35 3.33 7.25
CA VAL A 233 8.78 2.20 6.52
C VAL A 233 9.87 1.33 5.92
N LEU A 234 10.84 1.92 5.20
CA LEU A 234 11.94 1.17 4.60
C LEU A 234 12.77 0.41 5.64
N ARG A 235 12.96 0.98 6.85
CA ARG A 235 13.62 0.29 7.97
C ARG A 235 12.85 -0.96 8.40
N ASN A 236 11.52 -0.86 8.53
CA ASN A 236 10.66 -1.98 8.91
C ASN A 236 10.65 -3.08 7.83
N LEU A 237 10.57 -2.69 6.55
CA LEU A 237 10.69 -3.63 5.44
C LEU A 237 12.07 -4.31 5.43
N THR A 238 13.14 -3.58 5.73
CA THR A 238 14.51 -4.10 5.80
C THR A 238 14.65 -5.16 6.90
N ALA A 239 14.03 -4.95 8.08
CA ALA A 239 14.01 -5.94 9.15
C ALA A 239 13.34 -7.23 8.67
N THR A 240 12.11 -7.15 8.13
CA THR A 240 11.41 -8.31 7.58
C THR A 240 12.23 -9.02 6.49
N TYR A 241 12.85 -8.28 5.57
CA TYR A 241 13.66 -8.86 4.49
C TYR A 241 14.90 -9.59 4.98
N SER A 242 15.54 -9.07 6.04
CA SER A 242 16.75 -9.67 6.61
C SER A 242 16.48 -10.99 7.35
N ASP A 243 15.26 -11.17 7.84
CA ASP A 243 14.85 -12.37 8.58
C ASP A 243 14.42 -13.53 7.65
N VAL A 244 14.13 -13.23 6.36
CA VAL A 244 13.70 -14.26 5.41
C VAL A 244 14.89 -15.01 4.82
N ASN A 245 14.81 -16.36 4.83
CA ASN A 245 15.83 -17.20 4.19
C ASN A 245 15.88 -16.92 2.68
N ARG A 246 17.09 -16.82 2.13
CA ARG A 246 17.31 -16.56 0.68
C ARG A 246 16.83 -17.70 -0.21
N ASP A 247 16.75 -18.91 0.31
CA ASP A 247 16.25 -20.08 -0.41
C ASP A 247 14.72 -20.20 -0.35
N ASP A 248 14.05 -19.28 0.35
CA ASP A 248 12.59 -19.23 0.39
C ASP A 248 12.04 -18.66 -0.91
N ASP A 249 11.02 -19.29 -1.45
CA ASP A 249 10.36 -18.91 -2.72
C ASP A 249 9.83 -17.46 -2.73
N ILE A 250 9.51 -16.89 -1.54
CA ILE A 250 9.04 -15.49 -1.43
C ILE A 250 10.19 -14.48 -1.48
N TYR A 251 11.44 -14.93 -1.27
CA TYR A 251 12.60 -14.02 -1.19
C TYR A 251 12.74 -13.15 -2.44
N GLY A 252 12.51 -13.72 -3.63
CA GLY A 252 12.58 -12.99 -4.89
C GLY A 252 11.56 -11.83 -4.97
N TYR A 253 10.33 -12.07 -4.50
CA TYR A 253 9.30 -11.02 -4.41
C TYR A 253 9.72 -9.90 -3.47
N LEU A 254 10.13 -10.23 -2.24
CA LEU A 254 10.52 -9.24 -1.23
C LEU A 254 11.74 -8.44 -1.68
N ARG A 255 12.72 -9.10 -2.33
CA ARG A 255 13.89 -8.42 -2.89
C ARG A 255 13.48 -7.39 -3.95
N ASN A 256 12.67 -7.76 -4.93
CA ASN A 256 12.23 -6.85 -5.99
C ASN A 256 11.47 -5.64 -5.42
N ARG A 257 10.66 -5.87 -4.38
CA ARG A 257 9.92 -4.80 -3.70
C ARG A 257 10.83 -3.84 -2.95
N ILE A 258 11.71 -4.37 -2.09
CA ILE A 258 12.54 -3.52 -1.22
C ILE A 258 13.62 -2.78 -2.04
N GLU A 259 14.20 -3.42 -3.06
CA GLU A 259 15.16 -2.79 -3.96
C GLU A 259 14.50 -1.61 -4.70
N GLY A 260 13.31 -1.82 -5.29
CA GLY A 260 12.57 -0.77 -6.00
C GLY A 260 12.13 0.38 -5.07
N TYR A 261 11.65 0.06 -3.88
CA TYR A 261 11.24 1.08 -2.90
C TYR A 261 12.43 1.88 -2.36
N ALA A 262 13.54 1.22 -2.05
CA ALA A 262 14.75 1.89 -1.62
C ALA A 262 15.35 2.79 -2.72
N GLU A 263 15.39 2.30 -3.97
CA GLU A 263 15.81 3.11 -5.14
C GLU A 263 14.94 4.36 -5.28
N TYR A 264 13.62 4.23 -5.17
CA TYR A 264 12.68 5.35 -5.22
C TYR A 264 13.00 6.39 -4.13
N ILE A 265 13.17 5.96 -2.87
CA ILE A 265 13.45 6.86 -1.74
C ILE A 265 14.79 7.58 -1.93
N TYR A 266 15.86 6.84 -2.24
CA TYR A 266 17.17 7.43 -2.45
C TYR A 266 17.17 8.41 -3.63
N SER A 267 16.47 8.09 -4.70
CA SER A 267 16.29 8.99 -5.84
C SER A 267 15.57 10.27 -5.46
N LEU A 268 14.48 10.19 -4.70
CA LEU A 268 13.75 11.38 -4.23
C LEU A 268 14.65 12.29 -3.38
N TYR A 269 15.38 11.72 -2.42
CA TYR A 269 16.30 12.50 -1.59
C TYR A 269 17.43 13.13 -2.37
N LEU A 270 18.10 12.36 -3.21
CA LEU A 270 19.32 12.79 -3.87
C LEU A 270 19.10 13.69 -5.10
N TYR A 271 17.93 13.58 -5.74
CA TYR A 271 17.58 14.49 -6.85
C TYR A 271 16.82 15.75 -6.42
N ASN A 272 16.36 15.83 -5.16
CA ASN A 272 15.63 16.98 -4.63
C ASN A 272 16.31 17.58 -3.39
N THR A 273 17.63 17.60 -3.34
CA THR A 273 18.42 18.05 -2.19
C THR A 273 18.12 19.48 -1.74
N GLU A 274 17.54 20.31 -2.61
CA GLU A 274 17.14 21.68 -2.26
C GLU A 274 15.90 21.72 -1.33
N ARG A 275 15.11 20.65 -1.33
CA ARG A 275 13.84 20.55 -0.60
C ARG A 275 13.89 19.53 0.52
N MET A 276 14.91 18.66 0.55
CA MET A 276 15.01 17.53 1.45
C MET A 276 16.11 17.75 2.49
N ASP A 277 15.77 17.51 3.76
CA ASP A 277 16.81 17.32 4.79
C ASP A 277 17.46 15.94 4.60
N LEU A 278 18.75 15.91 4.32
CA LEU A 278 19.50 14.68 4.08
C LEU A 278 19.97 13.99 5.36
N ALA A 279 19.87 14.63 6.53
CA ALA A 279 20.36 14.05 7.78
C ALA A 279 19.67 12.70 8.12
N PRO A 280 18.34 12.55 7.97
CA PRO A 280 17.68 11.26 8.17
C PRO A 280 18.16 10.17 7.20
N LEU A 281 18.37 10.50 5.92
CA LEU A 281 18.89 9.54 4.95
C LEU A 281 20.32 9.09 5.29
N ILE A 282 21.19 10.00 5.72
CA ILE A 282 22.57 9.69 6.12
C ILE A 282 22.57 8.72 7.31
N THR A 283 21.75 9.00 8.31
CA THR A 283 21.62 8.13 9.48
C THR A 283 21.14 6.75 9.07
N PHE A 284 20.08 6.68 8.25
CA PHE A 284 19.55 5.43 7.73
C PHE A 284 20.59 4.65 6.92
N ASP A 285 21.32 5.31 6.00
CA ASP A 285 22.32 4.65 5.14
C ASP A 285 23.50 4.05 5.94
N LYS A 286 23.91 4.73 7.02
CA LYS A 286 24.93 4.20 7.94
C LYS A 286 24.43 2.93 8.63
N ASP A 287 23.22 2.97 9.16
CA ASP A 287 22.62 1.81 9.82
C ASP A 287 22.42 0.65 8.83
N LEU A 288 22.00 0.96 7.60
CA LEU A 288 21.70 -0.04 6.56
C LEU A 288 22.92 -0.91 6.22
N SER A 289 24.12 -0.36 6.32
CA SER A 289 25.36 -1.11 6.08
C SER A 289 25.51 -2.32 7.01
N SER A 290 24.97 -2.23 8.21
CA SER A 290 24.97 -3.31 9.23
C SER A 290 23.66 -4.11 9.22
N LEU A 291 22.51 -3.43 9.07
CA LEU A 291 21.18 -4.06 9.10
C LEU A 291 20.94 -4.97 7.88
N CYS A 292 21.31 -4.52 6.70
CA CYS A 292 21.14 -5.29 5.46
C CYS A 292 22.27 -5.00 4.46
N PRO A 293 23.43 -5.65 4.61
CA PRO A 293 24.59 -5.45 3.72
C PRO A 293 24.27 -5.72 2.23
N THR A 294 23.29 -6.58 1.96
CA THR A 294 22.86 -6.89 0.58
C THR A 294 22.19 -5.69 -0.07
N LEU A 295 21.19 -5.10 0.60
CA LEU A 295 20.50 -3.91 0.11
C LEU A 295 21.44 -2.69 0.05
N TYR A 296 22.32 -2.52 1.05
CA TYR A 296 23.34 -1.47 1.04
C TYR A 296 24.24 -1.56 -0.19
N ARG A 297 24.72 -2.76 -0.55
CA ARG A 297 25.55 -2.96 -1.76
C ARG A 297 24.76 -2.72 -3.03
N TYR A 298 23.53 -3.21 -3.12
CA TYR A 298 22.65 -2.99 -4.27
C TYR A 298 22.48 -1.49 -4.56
N LEU A 299 22.16 -0.68 -3.55
CA LEU A 299 22.01 0.77 -3.71
C LEU A 299 23.28 1.42 -4.25
N GLY A 300 24.45 0.93 -3.87
CA GLY A 300 25.75 1.40 -4.42
C GLY A 300 25.94 1.09 -5.91
N THR A 301 25.16 0.21 -6.51
CA THR A 301 25.18 -0.12 -7.95
C THR A 301 24.21 0.70 -8.79
N LEU A 302 23.38 1.56 -8.18
CA LEU A 302 22.41 2.37 -8.91
C LEU A 302 23.10 3.48 -9.73
N TYR A 303 22.68 3.61 -11.00
CA TYR A 303 23.26 4.57 -11.93
C TYR A 303 22.27 5.66 -12.35
N ALA A 304 22.76 6.91 -12.38
CA ALA A 304 22.11 8.03 -13.05
C ALA A 304 22.87 8.33 -14.36
N GLY A 305 22.38 7.80 -15.46
CA GLY A 305 23.11 7.77 -16.72
C GLY A 305 24.37 6.88 -16.61
N LYS A 306 25.58 7.47 -16.65
CA LYS A 306 26.85 6.72 -16.53
C LYS A 306 27.47 6.76 -15.14
N LEU A 307 26.81 7.39 -14.15
CA LEU A 307 27.41 7.65 -12.83
C LEU A 307 26.71 6.86 -11.74
N PRO A 308 27.44 6.08 -10.89
CA PRO A 308 26.88 5.38 -9.74
C PRO A 308 26.55 6.40 -8.64
N PHE A 309 25.36 7.01 -8.70
CA PHE A 309 25.04 8.22 -7.95
C PHE A 309 25.01 8.01 -6.42
N VAL A 310 24.50 6.88 -5.92
CA VAL A 310 24.51 6.57 -4.47
C VAL A 310 25.94 6.33 -3.98
N LYS A 311 26.77 5.60 -4.75
CA LYS A 311 28.17 5.36 -4.40
C LYS A 311 28.97 6.64 -4.33
N LEU A 312 28.78 7.54 -5.30
CA LEU A 312 29.42 8.85 -5.32
C LEU A 312 28.96 9.72 -4.15
N TRP A 313 27.64 9.76 -3.89
CA TRP A 313 27.10 10.46 -2.74
C TRP A 313 27.74 9.96 -1.43
N ARG A 314 27.85 8.65 -1.20
CA ARG A 314 28.52 8.09 -0.02
C ARG A 314 29.98 8.55 0.11
N LEU A 315 30.72 8.56 -0.99
CA LEU A 315 32.14 8.97 -0.98
C LEU A 315 32.36 10.43 -0.61
N PHE A 316 31.50 11.32 -1.07
CA PHE A 316 31.69 12.77 -0.91
C PHE A 316 30.92 13.33 0.30
N TYR A 317 29.74 12.84 0.57
CA TYR A 317 28.92 13.35 1.67
C TYR A 317 29.46 12.96 3.04
N TYR A 318 30.01 11.77 3.20
CA TYR A 318 30.68 11.35 4.43
C TYR A 318 31.95 12.17 4.73
N LYS A 319 32.50 12.88 3.74
CA LYS A 319 33.68 13.74 3.90
C LYS A 319 33.37 15.21 4.12
N LYS A 320 32.09 15.59 4.34
CA LYS A 320 31.67 17.00 4.51
C LYS A 320 31.95 17.94 3.34
N ASP A 321 32.16 17.41 2.14
CA ASP A 321 32.46 18.23 0.98
C ASP A 321 31.15 18.61 0.25
N HIS A 322 30.76 19.89 0.44
CA HIS A 322 29.51 20.45 -0.08
C HIS A 322 29.45 20.62 -1.61
N GLY A 323 30.55 20.32 -2.32
CA GLY A 323 30.68 20.57 -3.76
C GLY A 323 29.77 19.73 -4.67
N ILE A 324 29.27 18.58 -4.19
CA ILE A 324 28.42 17.66 -5.00
C ILE A 324 26.97 18.06 -5.03
N ASN A 325 26.48 18.83 -4.07
CA ASN A 325 25.10 19.36 -4.12
C ASN A 325 24.83 20.12 -5.43
N ASN A 326 25.86 20.72 -6.04
CA ASN A 326 25.73 21.38 -7.33
C ASN A 326 25.65 20.41 -8.52
N PHE A 327 26.23 19.22 -8.42
CA PHE A 327 26.22 18.24 -9.52
C PHE A 327 24.85 17.61 -9.71
N PHE A 328 24.12 17.35 -8.60
CA PHE A 328 22.76 16.81 -8.65
C PHE A 328 21.69 17.88 -8.94
N ARG A 329 21.98 19.19 -8.77
CA ARG A 329 21.09 20.31 -9.11
C ARG A 329 20.61 20.32 -10.56
N TYR A 330 21.37 19.78 -11.51
CA TYR A 330 21.06 19.86 -12.94
C TYR A 330 20.15 18.74 -13.46
N ARG A 331 19.87 17.68 -12.68
CA ARG A 331 18.98 16.59 -13.08
C ARG A 331 17.83 16.46 -12.10
N ARG A 332 16.83 17.32 -12.25
CA ARG A 332 15.56 17.15 -11.53
C ARG A 332 14.96 15.81 -11.93
N TYR A 333 14.92 14.86 -10.99
CA TYR A 333 14.06 13.68 -11.09
C TYR A 333 12.63 14.20 -11.06
N ARG A 334 11.99 14.24 -12.21
CA ARG A 334 10.54 14.26 -12.28
C ARG A 334 10.15 12.78 -12.22
N PRO A 335 9.54 12.30 -11.14
CA PRO A 335 8.91 10.99 -11.22
C PRO A 335 8.05 11.03 -12.48
N ASN A 336 8.18 10.01 -13.31
CA ASN A 336 7.28 9.86 -14.46
C ASN A 336 5.87 9.62 -13.91
N LEU A 337 5.21 10.67 -13.45
CA LEU A 337 3.76 10.79 -13.37
C LEU A 337 3.22 10.89 -14.82
N LYS A 338 3.79 10.08 -15.71
CA LYS A 338 3.22 9.91 -17.04
C LYS A 338 2.05 8.96 -16.87
N LYS A 339 0.90 9.66 -16.87
CA LYS A 339 -0.37 9.34 -17.50
C LYS A 339 -0.74 7.87 -17.57
#